data_6a292529dac0e22bf4981e47868f2f15
#
_entry.id   6a292529dac0e22bf4981e47868f2f15
#
_cell.length_a   1.000
_cell.length_b   1.000
_cell.length_c   1.000
_cell.angle_alpha   90.00
_cell.angle_beta   90.00
_cell.angle_gamma   90.00
#
_symmetry.space_group_name_H-M   'P 1'
#
loop_
_entity.id
_entity.type
_entity.pdbx_description
1 polymer ?
#
loop_
_entity_poly.entity_id
_entity_poly.type
_entity_poly.pdbx_seq_one_letter_code
_entity_poly.pdbx_strand_id
1 'polypeptide(L)'
;AFTEVQKRCNANLDVEAIPIADYSTKVSLALNTGENVPDVILYQSTTGENASLALNGALVPISDYSDWTPNFNARVEEMGLQDDVDMLNLQDGKRYYMPSLTDKPFYDGGLILREDYLESKGLEAPKTFDDLYEILKAYKADYPDSYPLTILAGPRVLFRMTMPSFGISVGKNSADGSYVLSYDYDNKDFFAGAIDDKCKEYFAFLNKLDSEG
;
A
#
# COMPACT_ATOMS: atom_id res chain seq x y z
N ALA A 1 -4.88 -7.20 22.29
CA ALA A 1 -5.10 -8.15 21.20
C ALA A 1 -4.47 -9.52 21.53
N PHE A 2 -3.16 -9.64 21.71
CA PHE A 2 -2.46 -10.93 21.95
C PHE A 2 -2.99 -11.71 23.16
N THR A 3 -3.27 -11.05 24.28
CA THR A 3 -3.84 -11.69 25.48
C THR A 3 -5.16 -12.39 25.20
N GLU A 4 -6.01 -11.82 24.36
CA GLU A 4 -7.29 -12.42 23.98
C GLU A 4 -7.09 -13.64 23.06
N VAL A 5 -6.13 -13.57 22.14
CA VAL A 5 -5.74 -14.71 21.29
C VAL A 5 -5.23 -15.87 22.15
N GLN A 6 -4.29 -15.61 23.07
CA GLN A 6 -3.77 -16.62 24.00
C GLN A 6 -4.88 -17.31 24.77
N LYS A 7 -5.84 -16.53 25.28
CA LYS A 7 -6.98 -17.06 26.03
C LYS A 7 -7.91 -17.93 25.17
N ARG A 8 -8.25 -17.47 23.96
CA ARG A 8 -9.15 -18.20 23.05
C ARG A 8 -8.54 -19.47 22.48
N CYS A 9 -7.26 -19.39 22.14
CA CYS A 9 -6.54 -20.52 21.54
C CYS A 9 -5.91 -21.45 22.57
N ASN A 10 -5.98 -21.12 23.88
CA ASN A 10 -5.28 -21.82 24.95
C ASN A 10 -3.79 -22.03 24.62
N ALA A 11 -3.14 -21.02 24.11
CA ALA A 11 -1.76 -21.03 23.66
C ALA A 11 -0.97 -19.89 24.32
N ASN A 12 0.31 -20.13 24.59
CA ASN A 12 1.23 -19.06 24.97
C ASN A 12 1.88 -18.51 23.70
N LEU A 13 1.87 -17.19 23.57
CA LEU A 13 2.53 -16.49 22.47
C LEU A 13 3.82 -15.85 22.99
N ASP A 14 4.93 -16.25 22.42
CA ASP A 14 6.20 -15.54 22.55
C ASP A 14 6.32 -14.60 21.35
N VAL A 15 6.28 -13.28 21.61
CA VAL A 15 6.19 -12.28 20.55
C VAL A 15 7.53 -11.57 20.41
N GLU A 16 8.22 -11.86 19.33
CA GLU A 16 9.40 -11.08 18.93
C GLU A 16 8.99 -9.82 18.16
N ALA A 17 9.24 -8.66 18.75
CA ALA A 17 9.00 -7.37 18.10
C ALA A 17 10.27 -6.89 17.40
N ILE A 18 10.21 -6.79 16.07
CA ILE A 18 11.33 -6.35 15.25
C ILE A 18 11.03 -4.92 14.73
N PRO A 19 11.96 -3.95 14.84
CA PRO A 19 11.80 -2.64 14.22
C PRO A 19 11.53 -2.77 12.71
N ILE A 20 10.63 -1.93 12.18
CA ILE A 20 10.20 -2.01 10.77
C ILE A 20 11.37 -1.89 9.79
N ALA A 21 12.40 -1.12 10.14
CA ALA A 21 13.60 -0.96 9.31
C ALA A 21 14.39 -2.27 9.14
N ASP A 22 14.35 -3.16 10.14
CA ASP A 22 15.12 -4.40 10.15
C ASP A 22 14.26 -5.63 9.81
N TYR A 23 12.93 -5.44 9.77
CA TYR A 23 11.97 -6.54 9.69
C TYR A 23 12.18 -7.42 8.46
N SER A 24 12.20 -6.83 7.28
CA SER A 24 12.36 -7.57 6.02
C SER A 24 13.66 -8.37 5.98
N THR A 25 14.75 -7.75 6.40
CA THR A 25 16.09 -8.39 6.43
C THR A 25 16.11 -9.59 7.38
N LYS A 26 15.60 -9.44 8.59
CA LYS A 26 15.57 -10.52 9.60
C LYS A 26 14.68 -11.68 9.16
N VAL A 27 13.47 -11.37 8.67
CA VAL A 27 12.55 -12.42 8.20
C VAL A 27 13.13 -13.16 6.99
N SER A 28 13.68 -12.44 6.01
CA SER A 28 14.31 -13.09 4.86
C SER A 28 15.50 -13.96 5.27
N LEU A 29 16.31 -13.52 6.22
CA LEU A 29 17.44 -14.31 6.72
C LEU A 29 16.94 -15.60 7.39
N ALA A 30 15.98 -15.52 8.31
CA ALA A 30 15.41 -16.68 8.98
C ALA A 30 14.83 -17.69 7.99
N LEU A 31 14.02 -17.22 7.02
CA LEU A 31 13.42 -18.09 6.02
C LEU A 31 14.45 -18.75 5.06
N ASN A 32 15.54 -18.05 4.75
CA ASN A 32 16.59 -18.60 3.88
C ASN A 32 17.51 -19.60 4.60
N THR A 33 17.77 -19.37 5.88
CA THR A 33 18.67 -20.24 6.65
C THR A 33 17.95 -21.40 7.33
N GLY A 34 16.65 -21.28 7.56
CA GLY A 34 15.86 -22.20 8.39
C GLY A 34 16.18 -22.08 9.88
N GLU A 35 16.95 -21.07 10.31
CA GLU A 35 17.32 -20.85 11.70
C GLU A 35 16.44 -19.79 12.34
N ASN A 36 15.96 -20.04 13.56
CA ASN A 36 15.10 -19.13 14.32
C ASN A 36 13.84 -18.68 13.55
N VAL A 37 13.28 -19.59 12.75
CA VAL A 37 12.03 -19.32 12.04
C VAL A 37 10.88 -19.35 13.04
N PRO A 38 10.07 -18.30 13.20
CA PRO A 38 8.92 -18.31 14.07
C PRO A 38 7.79 -19.15 13.48
N ASP A 39 6.90 -19.69 14.33
CA ASP A 39 5.73 -20.44 13.89
C ASP A 39 4.76 -19.60 13.06
N VAL A 40 4.68 -18.29 13.35
CA VAL A 40 3.80 -17.34 12.65
C VAL A 40 4.55 -16.05 12.35
N ILE A 41 4.53 -15.66 11.09
CA ILE A 41 5.08 -14.38 10.63
C ILE A 41 3.92 -13.43 10.32
N LEU A 42 3.88 -12.29 10.98
CA LEU A 42 2.90 -11.24 10.72
C LEU A 42 3.46 -10.20 9.74
N TYR A 43 2.57 -9.58 8.97
CA TYR A 43 2.92 -8.49 8.06
C TYR A 43 3.90 -8.88 6.93
N GLN A 44 3.75 -10.10 6.41
CA GLN A 44 4.53 -10.58 5.27
C GLN A 44 3.60 -11.02 4.15
N SER A 45 4.01 -10.80 2.92
CA SER A 45 3.29 -11.30 1.74
C SER A 45 4.17 -12.29 0.97
N THR A 46 3.55 -13.12 0.14
CA THR A 46 4.24 -14.10 -0.70
C THR A 46 4.42 -13.59 -2.13
N THR A 47 4.69 -12.29 -2.29
CA THR A 47 5.03 -11.68 -3.59
C THR A 47 6.54 -11.51 -3.73
N GLY A 48 7.05 -11.50 -4.96
CA GLY A 48 8.47 -11.31 -5.24
C GLY A 48 9.33 -12.44 -4.64
N GLU A 49 10.37 -12.06 -3.89
CA GLU A 49 11.31 -13.03 -3.28
C GLU A 49 10.64 -14.03 -2.34
N ASN A 50 9.60 -13.62 -1.63
CA ASN A 50 8.88 -14.48 -0.72
C ASN A 50 8.11 -15.60 -1.42
N ALA A 51 7.69 -15.40 -2.66
CA ALA A 51 7.08 -16.47 -3.46
C ALA A 51 8.06 -17.62 -3.69
N SER A 52 9.31 -17.32 -4.01
CA SER A 52 10.36 -18.34 -4.18
C SER A 52 10.62 -19.10 -2.88
N LEU A 53 10.65 -18.42 -1.75
CA LEU A 53 10.84 -19.05 -0.43
C LEU A 53 9.67 -19.97 -0.08
N ALA A 54 8.44 -19.54 -0.35
CA ALA A 54 7.25 -20.37 -0.16
C ALA A 54 7.30 -21.65 -1.00
N LEU A 55 7.58 -21.52 -2.31
CA LEU A 55 7.66 -22.65 -3.21
C LEU A 55 8.82 -23.62 -2.89
N ASN A 56 9.88 -23.11 -2.26
CA ASN A 56 11.01 -23.93 -1.78
C ASN A 56 10.76 -24.56 -0.40
N GLY A 57 9.56 -24.44 0.16
CA GLY A 57 9.15 -25.12 1.38
C GLY A 57 9.50 -24.39 2.68
N ALA A 58 9.92 -23.13 2.62
CA ALA A 58 10.15 -22.31 3.82
C ALA A 58 8.84 -21.89 4.51
N LEU A 59 7.71 -21.94 3.80
CA LEU A 59 6.39 -21.63 4.31
C LEU A 59 5.43 -22.80 4.10
N VAL A 60 4.45 -22.92 4.98
CA VAL A 60 3.39 -23.93 4.88
C VAL A 60 2.27 -23.41 3.97
N PRO A 61 1.81 -24.19 2.98
CA PRO A 61 0.67 -23.82 2.16
C PRO A 61 -0.62 -23.86 2.98
N ILE A 62 -1.10 -22.71 3.41
CA ILE A 62 -2.29 -22.59 4.28
C ILE A 62 -3.54 -23.13 3.60
N SER A 63 -3.62 -23.05 2.27
CA SER A 63 -4.74 -23.63 1.51
C SER A 63 -4.91 -25.15 1.69
N ASP A 64 -3.84 -25.90 1.95
CA ASP A 64 -3.91 -27.33 2.21
C ASP A 64 -4.58 -27.66 3.56
N TYR A 65 -4.77 -26.65 4.41
CA TYR A 65 -5.38 -26.77 5.73
C TYR A 65 -6.72 -26.01 5.81
N SER A 66 -7.45 -25.91 4.72
CA SER A 66 -8.71 -25.18 4.66
C SER A 66 -9.75 -25.66 5.66
N ASP A 67 -9.77 -26.96 5.98
CA ASP A 67 -10.67 -27.53 7.00
C ASP A 67 -10.40 -26.98 8.40
N TRP A 68 -9.20 -26.45 8.64
CA TRP A 68 -8.81 -25.86 9.93
C TRP A 68 -9.08 -24.36 10.00
N THR A 69 -9.55 -23.77 8.90
CA THR A 69 -9.84 -22.33 8.81
C THR A 69 -11.34 -22.04 8.49
N PRO A 70 -12.31 -22.70 9.19
CA PRO A 70 -13.71 -22.57 8.84
C PRO A 70 -14.24 -21.13 8.95
N ASN A 71 -13.78 -20.36 9.91
CA ASN A 71 -14.20 -18.97 10.07
C ASN A 71 -13.71 -18.09 8.93
N PHE A 72 -12.51 -18.32 8.42
CA PHE A 72 -11.97 -17.61 7.26
C PHE A 72 -12.77 -17.96 6.01
N ASN A 73 -13.00 -19.25 5.76
CA ASN A 73 -13.74 -19.73 4.61
C ASN A 73 -15.18 -19.17 4.60
N ALA A 74 -15.87 -19.25 5.74
CA ALA A 74 -17.21 -18.68 5.87
C ALA A 74 -17.24 -17.16 5.59
N ARG A 75 -16.20 -16.42 6.00
CA ARG A 75 -16.11 -15.00 5.75
C ARG A 75 -15.83 -14.68 4.29
N VAL A 76 -14.98 -15.47 3.63
CA VAL A 76 -14.72 -15.36 2.19
C VAL A 76 -16.01 -15.57 1.39
N GLU A 77 -16.79 -16.60 1.74
CA GLU A 77 -18.07 -16.91 1.11
C GLU A 77 -19.09 -15.78 1.35
N GLU A 78 -19.26 -15.34 2.60
CA GLU A 78 -20.18 -14.25 2.96
C GLU A 78 -19.89 -12.95 2.20
N MET A 79 -18.62 -12.66 1.97
CA MET A 79 -18.17 -11.44 1.29
C MET A 79 -18.07 -11.60 -0.24
N GLY A 80 -18.25 -12.81 -0.77
CA GLY A 80 -18.10 -13.08 -2.21
C GLY A 80 -16.68 -12.88 -2.74
N LEU A 81 -15.66 -13.13 -1.90
CA LEU A 81 -14.24 -12.86 -2.22
C LEU A 81 -13.46 -14.10 -2.68
N GLN A 82 -14.15 -15.15 -3.14
CA GLN A 82 -13.45 -16.38 -3.53
C GLN A 82 -12.45 -16.15 -4.67
N ASP A 83 -12.87 -15.45 -5.72
CA ASP A 83 -12.01 -15.16 -6.87
C ASP A 83 -10.79 -14.29 -6.45
N ASP A 84 -10.99 -13.31 -5.57
CA ASP A 84 -9.90 -12.48 -5.04
C ASP A 84 -8.89 -13.30 -4.23
N VAL A 85 -9.38 -14.23 -3.42
CA VAL A 85 -8.53 -15.13 -2.63
C VAL A 85 -7.78 -16.10 -3.52
N ASP A 86 -8.41 -16.61 -4.57
CA ASP A 86 -7.79 -17.54 -5.52
C ASP A 86 -6.69 -16.87 -6.35
N MET A 87 -6.80 -15.57 -6.63
CA MET A 87 -5.71 -14.79 -7.26
C MET A 87 -4.44 -14.71 -6.40
N LEU A 88 -4.52 -15.01 -5.12
CA LEU A 88 -3.35 -15.03 -4.22
C LEU A 88 -2.60 -16.37 -4.24
N ASN A 89 -3.09 -17.35 -4.99
CA ASN A 89 -2.40 -18.62 -5.16
C ASN A 89 -1.13 -18.41 -5.98
N LEU A 90 -0.07 -19.10 -5.60
CA LEU A 90 1.16 -19.12 -6.37
C LEU A 90 1.04 -20.06 -7.57
N GLN A 91 2.09 -20.17 -8.37
CA GLN A 91 2.10 -20.97 -9.60
C GLN A 91 1.85 -22.49 -9.39
N ASP A 92 1.99 -22.98 -8.16
CA ASP A 92 1.67 -24.35 -7.75
C ASP A 92 0.17 -24.53 -7.38
N GLY A 93 -0.63 -23.47 -7.49
CA GLY A 93 -2.04 -23.45 -7.15
C GLY A 93 -2.33 -23.34 -5.66
N LYS A 94 -1.32 -23.04 -4.83
CA LYS A 94 -1.47 -22.99 -3.37
C LYS A 94 -1.26 -21.59 -2.81
N ARG A 95 -1.96 -21.30 -1.71
CA ARG A 95 -1.84 -20.04 -0.97
C ARG A 95 -1.06 -20.27 0.34
N TYR A 96 -0.06 -19.44 0.55
CA TYR A 96 0.90 -19.56 1.66
C TYR A 96 0.72 -18.51 2.77
N TYR A 97 -0.28 -17.66 2.67
CA TYR A 97 -0.60 -16.70 3.72
C TYR A 97 -2.12 -16.49 3.82
N MET A 98 -2.54 -15.98 4.95
CA MET A 98 -3.94 -15.63 5.19
C MET A 98 -4.11 -14.12 4.99
N PRO A 99 -4.83 -13.68 3.96
CA PRO A 99 -5.05 -12.26 3.72
C PRO A 99 -5.99 -11.67 4.77
N SER A 100 -5.87 -10.37 5.00
CA SER A 100 -6.91 -9.63 5.69
C SER A 100 -8.10 -9.43 4.75
N LEU A 101 -9.29 -9.74 5.23
CA LEU A 101 -10.52 -9.56 4.47
C LEU A 101 -11.20 -8.26 4.89
N THR A 102 -11.58 -7.44 3.92
CA THR A 102 -12.33 -6.21 4.15
C THR A 102 -13.38 -6.01 3.06
N ASP A 103 -14.56 -5.56 3.48
CA ASP A 103 -15.67 -5.18 2.60
C ASP A 103 -15.68 -3.67 2.28
N LYS A 104 -14.70 -2.95 2.79
CA LYS A 104 -14.59 -1.50 2.60
C LYS A 104 -13.33 -1.16 1.82
N PRO A 105 -13.40 -0.18 0.93
CA PRO A 105 -12.21 0.36 0.30
C PRO A 105 -11.20 0.80 1.37
N PHE A 106 -9.97 0.37 1.23
CA PHE A 106 -8.89 0.84 2.09
C PHE A 106 -8.24 2.07 1.47
N TYR A 107 -8.39 3.20 2.14
CA TYR A 107 -7.70 4.43 1.77
C TYR A 107 -6.41 4.53 2.58
N ASP A 108 -5.29 4.29 1.91
CA ASP A 108 -3.97 4.29 2.54
C ASP A 108 -3.48 5.72 2.89
N GLY A 109 -4.11 6.72 2.31
CA GLY A 109 -3.82 8.12 2.57
C GLY A 109 -4.58 9.05 1.63
N GLY A 110 -4.48 10.34 1.89
CA GLY A 110 -5.08 11.41 1.09
C GLY A 110 -4.47 12.75 1.41
N LEU A 111 -4.82 13.75 0.64
CA LEU A 111 -4.49 15.14 0.94
C LEU A 111 -5.36 15.62 2.12
N ILE A 112 -4.71 16.21 3.10
CA ILE A 112 -5.38 16.84 4.24
C ILE A 112 -5.26 18.35 4.07
N LEU A 113 -6.38 19.04 4.15
CA LEU A 113 -6.45 20.49 4.00
C LEU A 113 -6.73 21.16 5.36
N ARG A 114 -6.24 22.36 5.53
CA ARG A 114 -6.58 23.21 6.65
C ARG A 114 -7.92 23.90 6.39
N GLU A 115 -8.99 23.30 6.89
CA GLU A 115 -10.36 23.81 6.74
C GLU A 115 -10.51 25.21 7.33
N ASP A 116 -9.91 25.46 8.50
CA ASP A 116 -9.89 26.77 9.15
C ASP A 116 -9.29 27.89 8.25
N TYR A 117 -8.27 27.54 7.46
CA TYR A 117 -7.70 28.48 6.50
C TYR A 117 -8.66 28.75 5.34
N LEU A 118 -9.22 27.68 4.74
CA LEU A 118 -10.18 27.81 3.64
C LEU A 118 -11.37 28.69 4.04
N GLU A 119 -11.98 28.44 5.20
CA GLU A 119 -13.09 29.23 5.74
C GLU A 119 -12.69 30.70 5.95
N SER A 120 -11.52 30.96 6.52
CA SER A 120 -11.02 32.32 6.77
C SER A 120 -10.86 33.16 5.49
N LYS A 121 -10.63 32.48 4.35
CA LYS A 121 -10.47 33.10 3.03
C LYS A 121 -11.70 33.00 2.15
N GLY A 122 -12.75 32.33 2.59
CA GLY A 122 -13.95 32.07 1.79
C GLY A 122 -13.65 31.18 0.57
N LEU A 123 -12.67 30.27 0.69
CA LEU A 123 -12.27 29.32 -0.34
C LEU A 123 -13.04 28.01 -0.17
N GLU A 124 -13.41 27.40 -1.28
CA GLU A 124 -13.96 26.04 -1.29
C GLU A 124 -12.83 24.99 -1.30
N ALA A 125 -13.14 23.76 -0.91
CA ALA A 125 -12.25 22.64 -1.07
C ALA A 125 -11.91 22.43 -2.56
N PRO A 126 -10.63 22.16 -2.91
CA PRO A 126 -10.21 22.03 -4.30
C PRO A 126 -10.87 20.81 -4.96
N LYS A 127 -11.31 20.98 -6.18
CA LYS A 127 -11.85 19.93 -7.04
C LYS A 127 -10.86 19.48 -8.11
N THR A 128 -9.88 20.33 -8.40
CA THR A 128 -8.84 20.12 -9.39
C THR A 128 -7.46 20.44 -8.80
N PHE A 129 -6.39 20.04 -9.49
CA PHE A 129 -5.04 20.42 -9.12
C PHE A 129 -4.75 21.91 -9.34
N ASP A 130 -5.46 22.56 -10.27
CA ASP A 130 -5.37 24.00 -10.43
C ASP A 130 -6.01 24.73 -9.24
N ASP A 131 -7.15 24.26 -8.73
CA ASP A 131 -7.74 24.81 -7.50
C ASP A 131 -6.78 24.64 -6.31
N LEU A 132 -6.16 23.45 -6.18
CA LEU A 132 -5.17 23.20 -5.14
C LEU A 132 -3.98 24.15 -5.27
N TYR A 133 -3.47 24.35 -6.46
CA TYR A 133 -2.38 25.31 -6.70
C TYR A 133 -2.74 26.72 -6.24
N GLU A 134 -3.93 27.24 -6.58
CA GLU A 134 -4.35 28.59 -6.16
C GLU A 134 -4.46 28.70 -4.63
N ILE A 135 -4.93 27.64 -3.95
CA ILE A 135 -4.98 27.60 -2.48
C ILE A 135 -3.57 27.62 -1.88
N LEU A 136 -2.64 26.81 -2.41
CA LEU A 136 -1.26 26.76 -1.93
C LEU A 136 -0.55 28.10 -2.14
N LYS A 137 -0.77 28.74 -3.28
CA LYS A 137 -0.25 30.07 -3.61
C LYS A 137 -0.77 31.16 -2.68
N ALA A 138 -2.08 31.16 -2.40
CA ALA A 138 -2.68 32.07 -1.44
C ALA A 138 -2.09 31.86 -0.03
N TYR A 139 -1.92 30.60 0.37
CA TYR A 139 -1.30 30.27 1.67
C TYR A 139 0.14 30.75 1.76
N LYS A 140 0.94 30.56 0.69
CA LYS A 140 2.33 31.05 0.63
C LYS A 140 2.42 32.56 0.72
N ALA A 141 1.49 33.28 0.09
CA ALA A 141 1.44 34.73 0.15
C ALA A 141 1.14 35.27 1.56
N ASP A 142 0.26 34.57 2.31
CA ASP A 142 -0.05 34.92 3.70
C ASP A 142 1.04 34.52 4.69
N TYR A 143 1.73 33.41 4.40
CA TYR A 143 2.76 32.83 5.26
C TYR A 143 4.06 32.55 4.48
N PRO A 144 4.83 33.58 4.13
CA PRO A 144 5.99 33.46 3.23
C PRO A 144 7.07 32.47 3.71
N ASP A 145 7.21 32.31 5.03
CA ASP A 145 8.21 31.43 5.64
C ASP A 145 7.71 29.98 5.79
N SER A 146 6.50 29.67 5.34
CA SER A 146 5.92 28.34 5.44
C SER A 146 6.16 27.47 4.20
N TYR A 147 5.93 26.18 4.36
CA TYR A 147 5.82 25.23 3.26
C TYR A 147 4.34 24.84 3.11
N PRO A 148 3.63 25.38 2.10
CA PRO A 148 2.19 25.15 1.92
C PRO A 148 1.81 23.69 1.72
N LEU A 149 2.67 22.91 1.08
CA LEU A 149 2.50 21.47 0.89
C LEU A 149 3.62 20.71 1.60
N THR A 150 3.23 19.82 2.49
CA THR A 150 4.15 18.90 3.17
C THR A 150 3.77 17.47 2.91
N ILE A 151 4.74 16.56 2.94
CA ILE A 151 4.53 15.14 2.67
C ILE A 151 5.06 14.29 3.81
N LEU A 152 4.31 13.23 4.15
CA LEU A 152 4.77 12.21 5.07
C LEU A 152 5.64 11.19 4.33
N ALA A 153 6.77 10.82 4.92
CA ALA A 153 7.61 9.71 4.47
C ALA A 153 8.18 9.82 3.03
N GLY A 154 8.32 11.04 2.52
CA GLY A 154 9.04 11.33 1.28
C GLY A 154 8.22 11.29 -0.02
N PRO A 155 8.86 11.63 -1.16
CA PRO A 155 8.19 11.87 -2.43
C PRO A 155 7.34 10.70 -2.96
N ARG A 156 7.72 9.46 -2.66
CA ARG A 156 6.98 8.27 -3.09
C ARG A 156 5.54 8.26 -2.59
N VAL A 157 5.29 8.76 -1.39
CA VAL A 157 3.93 8.85 -0.83
C VAL A 157 3.11 9.87 -1.60
N LEU A 158 3.70 11.04 -1.89
CA LEU A 158 3.05 12.06 -2.73
C LEU A 158 2.68 11.49 -4.10
N PHE A 159 3.62 10.85 -4.78
CA PHE A 159 3.40 10.27 -6.11
C PHE A 159 2.25 9.27 -6.09
N ARG A 160 2.23 8.37 -5.12
CA ARG A 160 1.18 7.35 -4.97
C ARG A 160 -0.21 7.97 -4.76
N MET A 161 -0.29 9.11 -4.06
CA MET A 161 -1.55 9.77 -3.77
C MET A 161 -2.06 10.64 -4.92
N THR A 162 -1.17 11.21 -5.72
CA THR A 162 -1.53 12.25 -6.68
C THR A 162 -1.37 11.87 -8.15
N MET A 163 -0.39 11.03 -8.52
CA MET A 163 -0.22 10.58 -9.91
C MET A 163 -1.45 9.87 -10.51
N PRO A 164 -2.23 9.07 -9.76
CA PRO A 164 -3.45 8.47 -10.31
C PRO A 164 -4.45 9.47 -10.86
N SER A 165 -4.51 10.68 -10.32
CA SER A 165 -5.37 11.75 -10.83
C SER A 165 -4.92 12.32 -12.18
N PHE A 166 -3.67 12.04 -12.58
CA PHE A 166 -3.15 12.32 -13.91
C PHE A 166 -3.25 11.10 -14.85
N GLY A 167 -3.95 10.04 -14.41
CA GLY A 167 -4.13 8.81 -15.17
C GLY A 167 -2.92 7.88 -15.17
N ILE A 168 -2.01 8.03 -14.20
CA ILE A 168 -0.80 7.19 -14.08
C ILE A 168 -0.90 6.34 -12.81
N SER A 169 -0.88 5.04 -12.96
CA SER A 169 -0.83 4.13 -11.82
C SER A 169 0.58 4.08 -11.23
N VAL A 170 0.65 4.17 -9.91
CA VAL A 170 1.89 3.98 -9.16
C VAL A 170 1.76 2.69 -8.36
N GLY A 171 2.51 1.68 -8.75
CA GLY A 171 2.48 0.38 -8.06
C GLY A 171 2.94 0.48 -6.61
N LYS A 172 2.29 -0.31 -5.76
CA LYS A 172 2.57 -0.34 -4.32
C LYS A 172 3.95 -0.91 -3.99
N ASN A 173 4.51 -1.73 -4.84
CA ASN A 173 5.65 -2.59 -4.50
C ASN A 173 6.66 -2.74 -5.62
N SER A 174 7.42 -1.73 -5.82
CA SER A 174 8.76 -2.06 -6.21
C SER A 174 9.69 -1.53 -5.12
N ALA A 175 10.27 -2.44 -4.38
CA ALA A 175 11.39 -2.13 -3.50
C ALA A 175 12.54 -1.48 -4.28
N ASP A 176 12.54 -1.65 -5.59
CA ASP A 176 13.47 -1.10 -6.57
C ASP A 176 13.03 0.24 -7.19
N GLY A 177 11.85 0.77 -6.81
CA GLY A 177 11.32 2.02 -7.37
C GLY A 177 10.78 1.89 -8.80
N SER A 178 10.64 0.67 -9.35
CA SER A 178 10.10 0.49 -10.68
C SER A 178 8.62 0.88 -10.72
N TYR A 179 8.26 1.67 -11.72
CA TYR A 179 6.89 2.05 -11.96
C TYR A 179 6.17 0.90 -12.64
N VAL A 180 5.06 0.51 -12.06
CA VAL A 180 4.20 -0.51 -12.62
C VAL A 180 3.56 0.02 -13.90
N LEU A 181 3.20 -0.88 -14.80
CA LEU A 181 2.35 -0.56 -15.94
C LEU A 181 1.09 0.12 -15.46
N SER A 182 0.75 1.23 -16.09
CA SER A 182 -0.53 1.92 -15.91
C SER A 182 -1.59 1.29 -16.78
N TYR A 183 -2.84 1.29 -16.34
CA TYR A 183 -3.97 0.79 -17.11
C TYR A 183 -4.82 1.96 -17.61
N ASP A 184 -5.04 2.00 -18.90
CA ASP A 184 -5.97 2.94 -19.55
C ASP A 184 -7.37 2.31 -19.57
N TYR A 185 -8.28 2.86 -18.76
CA TYR A 185 -9.66 2.37 -18.65
C TYR A 185 -10.50 2.64 -19.89
N ASP A 186 -10.17 3.66 -20.67
CA ASP A 186 -10.90 4.03 -21.87
C ASP A 186 -10.53 3.10 -23.04
N ASN A 187 -9.24 2.85 -23.23
CA ASN A 187 -8.72 1.98 -24.26
C ASN A 187 -8.61 0.51 -23.85
N LYS A 188 -8.80 0.22 -22.55
CA LYS A 188 -8.68 -1.11 -21.94
C LYS A 188 -7.33 -1.79 -22.22
N ASP A 189 -6.26 -1.05 -22.09
CA ASP A 189 -4.91 -1.50 -22.40
C ASP A 189 -3.90 -1.03 -21.34
N PHE A 190 -2.76 -1.69 -21.30
CA PHE A 190 -1.65 -1.32 -20.41
C PHE A 190 -0.64 -0.45 -21.16
N PHE A 191 -0.11 0.55 -20.46
CA PHE A 191 0.93 1.41 -21.01
C PHE A 191 2.03 1.68 -19.95
N ALA A 192 3.20 2.08 -20.43
CA ALA A 192 4.33 2.45 -19.58
C ALA A 192 4.16 3.90 -19.07
N GLY A 193 3.47 4.07 -17.94
CA GLY A 193 3.12 5.39 -17.41
C GLY A 193 4.32 6.31 -17.17
N ALA A 194 5.50 5.77 -16.85
CA ALA A 194 6.70 6.55 -16.58
C ALA A 194 7.26 7.33 -17.80
N ILE A 195 6.91 6.90 -19.01
CA ILE A 195 7.35 7.55 -20.27
C ILE A 195 6.21 8.22 -21.03
N ASP A 196 5.01 8.22 -20.45
CA ASP A 196 3.84 8.86 -21.03
C ASP A 196 3.85 10.39 -20.81
N ASP A 197 3.22 11.15 -21.70
CA ASP A 197 3.11 12.60 -21.57
C ASP A 197 2.38 13.03 -20.29
N LYS A 198 1.43 12.23 -19.79
CA LYS A 198 0.76 12.43 -18.49
C LYS A 198 1.76 12.50 -17.33
N CYS A 199 2.81 11.67 -17.37
CA CYS A 199 3.88 11.71 -16.37
C CYS A 199 4.65 13.03 -16.45
N LYS A 200 4.92 13.53 -17.65
CA LYS A 200 5.57 14.82 -17.88
C LYS A 200 4.70 15.97 -17.38
N GLU A 201 3.38 15.93 -17.62
CA GLU A 201 2.43 16.92 -17.10
C GLU A 201 2.42 16.93 -15.56
N TYR A 202 2.41 15.75 -14.93
CA TYR A 202 2.50 15.64 -13.48
C TYR A 202 3.77 16.27 -12.91
N PHE A 203 4.94 15.95 -13.47
CA PHE A 203 6.20 16.54 -13.01
C PHE A 203 6.32 18.03 -13.36
N ALA A 204 5.70 18.50 -14.43
CA ALA A 204 5.60 19.93 -14.72
C ALA A 204 4.78 20.67 -13.64
N PHE A 205 3.69 20.06 -13.18
CA PHE A 205 2.91 20.58 -12.05
C PHE A 205 3.74 20.65 -10.76
N LEU A 206 4.46 19.59 -10.40
CA LEU A 206 5.32 19.60 -9.21
C LEU A 206 6.45 20.65 -9.33
N ASN A 207 7.07 20.76 -10.50
CA ASN A 207 8.11 21.75 -10.75
C ASN A 207 7.57 23.18 -10.63
N LYS A 208 6.33 23.41 -11.05
CA LYS A 208 5.66 24.71 -10.88
C LYS A 208 5.50 25.02 -9.39
N LEU A 209 5.05 24.07 -8.57
CA LEU A 209 4.94 24.24 -7.12
C LEU A 209 6.29 24.56 -6.47
N ASP A 210 7.34 23.81 -6.81
CA ASP A 210 8.68 23.98 -6.24
C ASP A 210 9.30 25.33 -6.64
N SER A 211 9.14 25.72 -7.90
CA SER A 211 9.73 26.98 -8.42
C SER A 211 9.07 28.25 -7.85
N GLU A 212 7.85 28.15 -7.40
CA GLU A 212 7.10 29.28 -6.83
C GLU A 212 7.10 29.26 -5.28
N GLY A 213 7.73 28.26 -4.65
CA GLY A 213 7.93 28.14 -3.20
C GLY A 213 6.82 27.52 -2.44
#